data_1a3617734f514f63391c184cec9715b0
#
_entry.id   1a3617734f514f63391c184cec9715b0
#
_cell.length_a   1.000
_cell.length_b   1.000
_cell.length_c   1.000
_cell.angle_alpha   90.00
_cell.angle_beta   90.00
_cell.angle_gamma   90.00
#
_symmetry.space_group_name_H-M   'P 1'
#
loop_
_entity.id
_entity.type
_entity.pdbx_description
1 polymer ?
#
loop_
_entity_poly.entity_id
_entity_poly.type
_entity_poly.pdbx_seq_one_letter_code
_entity_poly.pdbx_strand_id
1 'polypeptide(L)'
;MKRLLPIVLLILAACGPGRPVTVEYTNPILHLDYSDPDAIRVGEEYWMTASSFNCFPGLPILHSRDLVHWEQVGAALTDYPCDGSDDDFRTTVQHGKAVWAPAIRYHDGWFYIYVGDPDRGIFMVRTQDPAGRWEAPVWVVRQKGFIDPCPLWDDDGRAWLSHGLAGSRAGLKSVLFVAPMSADGTRLEGPSRIVYDGHGTQPTIEGTKFYKRDCWYYIFSPAGGVATGWQTVLRSKDPYGPYEERIVMAWAPGTINGPHQGAWVQATDGSDWFIHFQDKGAYGRIVHLQPMEWLSDGWPLIGEDPDGDGVGQPVAGGSVALSQALRKNAQKRVTGGLDEPDDAQKQAKMRNGWQYPAIPSPYWHMFLPDGGVRLYSVEQKWPYTSLWDCPNVLQQKFPAESFTVTARLSFRPNPQLRGETAGFVVMGNDYAGLRITDTAQGAELSFIECIGASKGAAETASPLCVLPYENHPQPHQFESRNVPLVDYPDRQEAEVWVKLEVAPRPVEGNVPDAVCHFCYSQDGTVWTPAGGEFIARPELWIGAKWGFFCNRFTPKNDSGCLDINTNVCIFAERQ
;
A
#
# COMPACT_ATOMS: atom_id res chain seq x y z
N MET A 1 -9.23 -5.58 -33.60
CA MET A 1 -10.28 -5.77 -32.60
C MET A 1 -10.34 -4.52 -31.74
N LYS A 2 -11.50 -3.87 -31.63
CA LYS A 2 -11.64 -2.55 -30.99
C LYS A 2 -11.54 -2.72 -29.48
N ARG A 3 -10.56 -2.06 -28.86
CA ARG A 3 -10.40 -1.99 -27.40
C ARG A 3 -11.53 -1.14 -26.82
N LEU A 4 -12.37 -1.74 -25.99
CA LEU A 4 -13.33 -1.03 -25.14
C LEU A 4 -12.57 -0.55 -23.89
N LEU A 5 -12.24 0.74 -23.85
CA LEU A 5 -11.89 1.43 -22.61
C LEU A 5 -13.15 1.50 -21.72
N PRO A 6 -13.02 1.42 -20.39
CA PRO A 6 -14.11 1.75 -19.51
C PRO A 6 -14.45 3.23 -19.67
N ILE A 7 -15.59 3.50 -20.28
CA ILE A 7 -16.18 4.83 -20.31
C ILE A 7 -16.65 5.10 -18.87
N VAL A 8 -15.91 5.94 -18.15
CA VAL A 8 -16.43 6.60 -16.95
C VAL A 8 -17.60 7.46 -17.40
N LEU A 9 -18.81 6.97 -17.20
CA LEU A 9 -20.02 7.70 -17.49
C LEU A 9 -20.15 8.82 -16.43
N LEU A 10 -19.61 10.01 -16.75
CA LEU A 10 -20.03 11.23 -16.06
C LEU A 10 -21.50 11.46 -16.49
N ILE A 11 -22.43 11.03 -15.65
CA ILE A 11 -23.84 11.41 -15.82
C ILE A 11 -23.95 12.88 -15.42
N LEU A 12 -23.79 13.75 -16.41
CA LEU A 12 -24.19 15.15 -16.28
C LEU A 12 -25.72 15.20 -16.32
N ALA A 13 -26.33 15.08 -15.14
CA ALA A 13 -27.73 15.46 -14.99
C ALA A 13 -27.83 16.94 -15.37
N ALA A 14 -28.65 17.29 -16.37
CA ALA A 14 -28.89 18.65 -16.83
C ALA A 14 -29.37 19.49 -15.64
N CYS A 15 -28.48 20.31 -15.09
CA CYS A 15 -28.74 21.15 -13.92
C CYS A 15 -29.34 22.48 -14.35
N GLY A 16 -30.49 22.79 -13.78
CA GLY A 16 -30.97 24.17 -13.64
C GLY A 16 -29.99 24.99 -12.78
N PRO A 17 -30.02 26.31 -12.84
CA PRO A 17 -29.06 27.14 -12.10
C PRO A 17 -29.22 26.91 -10.59
N GLY A 18 -28.25 26.27 -9.96
CA GLY A 18 -28.13 26.17 -8.52
C GLY A 18 -27.78 24.81 -7.89
N ARG A 19 -27.78 23.68 -8.63
CA ARG A 19 -27.38 22.39 -8.02
C ARG A 19 -25.85 22.19 -8.03
N PRO A 20 -25.24 21.72 -6.93
CA PRO A 20 -23.84 21.36 -6.92
C PRO A 20 -23.57 20.23 -7.94
N VAL A 21 -22.46 20.29 -8.63
CA VAL A 21 -21.96 19.15 -9.43
C VAL A 21 -21.32 18.18 -8.43
N THR A 22 -21.77 16.92 -8.46
CA THR A 22 -21.29 15.86 -7.56
C THR A 22 -20.53 14.78 -8.31
N VAL A 23 -19.67 14.06 -7.60
CA VAL A 23 -19.08 12.80 -8.01
C VAL A 23 -19.74 11.69 -7.20
N GLU A 24 -20.33 10.74 -7.89
CA GLU A 24 -20.89 9.55 -7.26
C GLU A 24 -19.76 8.57 -6.93
N TYR A 25 -19.90 7.86 -5.81
CA TYR A 25 -18.95 6.83 -5.42
C TYR A 25 -19.65 5.59 -4.85
N THR A 26 -18.96 4.47 -4.94
CA THR A 26 -19.29 3.20 -4.28
C THR A 26 -18.11 2.79 -3.43
N ASN A 27 -18.38 2.34 -2.22
CA ASN A 27 -17.37 1.80 -1.33
C ASN A 27 -17.03 0.35 -1.66
N PRO A 28 -15.75 -0.06 -1.60
CA PRO A 28 -14.58 0.77 -1.26
C PRO A 28 -14.20 1.74 -2.38
N ILE A 29 -13.73 2.94 -2.04
CA ILE A 29 -13.19 3.90 -3.02
C ILE A 29 -11.82 3.48 -3.57
N LEU A 30 -11.09 2.63 -2.82
CA LEU A 30 -9.84 2.01 -3.24
C LEU A 30 -9.82 0.54 -2.83
N HIS A 31 -9.71 -0.36 -3.82
CA HIS A 31 -9.52 -1.79 -3.58
C HIS A 31 -8.07 -2.17 -3.24
N LEU A 32 -7.13 -1.27 -3.38
CA LEU A 32 -5.74 -1.47 -3.02
C LEU A 32 -5.54 -1.44 -1.51
N ASP A 33 -4.63 -2.27 -1.02
CA ASP A 33 -4.23 -2.35 0.39
C ASP A 33 -3.52 -1.07 0.85
N TYR A 34 -4.28 -0.12 1.40
CA TYR A 34 -3.78 1.08 2.07
C TYR A 34 -4.22 1.07 3.52
N SER A 35 -3.46 0.33 4.33
CA SER A 35 -3.69 0.15 5.76
C SER A 35 -3.57 1.46 6.53
N ASP A 36 -4.44 1.66 7.52
CA ASP A 36 -4.38 2.80 8.45
C ASP A 36 -4.32 4.16 7.74
N PRO A 37 -5.24 4.45 6.79
CA PRO A 37 -5.17 5.66 5.99
C PRO A 37 -5.35 6.91 6.84
N ASP A 38 -4.53 7.92 6.59
CA ASP A 38 -4.73 9.27 7.13
C ASP A 38 -4.68 10.27 5.99
N ALA A 39 -5.64 11.19 5.97
CA ALA A 39 -5.82 12.14 4.89
C ALA A 39 -6.07 13.56 5.38
N ILE A 40 -5.64 14.53 4.59
CA ILE A 40 -5.85 15.96 4.84
C ILE A 40 -6.23 16.68 3.56
N ARG A 41 -6.86 17.86 3.71
CA ARG A 41 -7.04 18.83 2.63
C ARG A 41 -6.08 19.99 2.80
N VAL A 42 -5.42 20.39 1.71
CA VAL A 42 -4.62 21.61 1.64
C VAL A 42 -5.04 22.40 0.41
N GLY A 43 -5.70 23.52 0.62
CA GLY A 43 -6.35 24.27 -0.46
C GLY A 43 -7.47 23.49 -1.12
N GLU A 44 -7.38 23.24 -2.41
CA GLU A 44 -8.33 22.47 -3.23
C GLU A 44 -7.90 21.00 -3.43
N GLU A 45 -6.81 20.58 -2.81
CA GLU A 45 -6.17 19.27 -3.03
C GLU A 45 -6.26 18.41 -1.76
N TYR A 46 -6.44 17.11 -1.94
CA TYR A 46 -6.47 16.12 -0.85
C TYR A 46 -5.25 15.22 -0.95
N TRP A 47 -4.65 14.94 0.20
CA TRP A 47 -3.45 14.13 0.34
C TRP A 47 -3.67 13.04 1.36
N MET A 48 -3.26 11.82 1.03
CA MET A 48 -3.40 10.66 1.90
C MET A 48 -2.09 9.88 1.95
N THR A 49 -1.81 9.30 3.10
CA THR A 49 -0.75 8.31 3.31
C THR A 49 -1.31 7.09 4.03
N ALA A 50 -0.53 6.01 4.08
CA ALA A 50 -0.93 4.76 4.70
C ALA A 50 0.28 4.02 5.26
N SER A 51 0.06 3.04 6.13
CA SER A 51 1.07 2.11 6.60
C SER A 51 1.70 1.35 5.43
N SER A 52 2.98 1.09 5.53
CA SER A 52 3.69 0.25 4.56
C SER A 52 4.47 -0.90 5.22
N PHE A 53 4.51 -0.90 6.54
CA PHE A 53 5.25 -1.89 7.33
C PHE A 53 6.69 -2.03 6.86
N ASN A 54 7.12 -3.23 6.50
CA ASN A 54 8.46 -3.49 5.96
C ASN A 54 8.59 -3.26 4.45
N CYS A 55 7.54 -2.79 3.76
CA CYS A 55 7.56 -2.61 2.30
C CYS A 55 8.10 -1.24 1.90
N PHE A 56 9.02 -1.22 0.92
CA PHE A 56 9.68 -0.01 0.42
C PHE A 56 9.59 0.10 -1.11
N PRO A 57 9.44 1.37 -1.65
CA PRO A 57 9.31 2.64 -0.93
C PRO A 57 8.11 2.62 0.01
N GLY A 58 8.32 3.14 1.24
CA GLY A 58 7.30 3.20 2.27
C GLY A 58 6.57 4.54 2.32
N LEU A 59 5.47 4.61 3.10
CA LEU A 59 4.61 5.79 3.20
C LEU A 59 4.12 6.25 1.82
N PRO A 60 3.23 5.50 1.17
CA PRO A 60 2.69 5.90 -0.13
C PRO A 60 2.02 7.27 -0.01
N ILE A 61 2.22 8.12 -1.00
CA ILE A 61 1.56 9.43 -1.10
C ILE A 61 0.51 9.34 -2.19
N LEU A 62 -0.74 9.50 -1.80
CA LEU A 62 -1.87 9.55 -2.70
C LEU A 62 -2.41 10.97 -2.78
N HIS A 63 -2.87 11.33 -3.96
CA HIS A 63 -3.43 12.63 -4.27
C HIS A 63 -4.84 12.46 -4.85
N SER A 64 -5.75 13.35 -4.45
CA SER A 64 -7.10 13.46 -5.00
C SER A 64 -7.53 14.91 -5.07
N ARG A 65 -8.51 15.19 -5.93
CA ARG A 65 -9.19 16.48 -6.03
C ARG A 65 -10.66 16.43 -5.61
N ASP A 66 -11.16 15.22 -5.36
CA ASP A 66 -12.58 15.00 -5.13
C ASP A 66 -12.91 14.02 -3.99
N LEU A 67 -11.88 13.53 -3.25
CA LEU A 67 -11.97 12.52 -2.19
C LEU A 67 -12.34 11.10 -2.68
N VAL A 68 -12.77 10.95 -3.92
CA VAL A 68 -13.23 9.67 -4.50
C VAL A 68 -12.15 9.02 -5.35
N HIS A 69 -11.53 9.79 -6.24
CA HIS A 69 -10.52 9.31 -7.16
C HIS A 69 -9.12 9.64 -6.63
N TRP A 70 -8.40 8.61 -6.23
CA TRP A 70 -7.05 8.74 -5.68
C TRP A 70 -6.01 8.15 -6.61
N GLU A 71 -4.89 8.83 -6.73
CA GLU A 71 -3.73 8.38 -7.48
C GLU A 71 -2.48 8.40 -6.60
N GLN A 72 -1.72 7.30 -6.56
CA GLN A 72 -0.42 7.29 -5.90
C GLN A 72 0.58 8.07 -6.74
N VAL A 73 1.05 9.20 -6.21
CA VAL A 73 1.98 10.10 -6.89
C VAL A 73 3.43 9.95 -6.44
N GLY A 74 3.67 9.23 -5.34
CA GLY A 74 5.01 9.00 -4.81
C GLY A 74 5.01 8.17 -3.53
N ALA A 75 6.11 8.29 -2.80
CA ALA A 75 6.30 7.72 -1.48
C ALA A 75 7.21 8.62 -0.64
N ALA A 76 6.88 8.81 0.63
CA ALA A 76 7.61 9.71 1.51
C ALA A 76 8.87 9.07 2.13
N LEU A 77 8.99 7.74 2.12
CA LEU A 77 10.07 7.02 2.76
C LEU A 77 10.78 6.08 1.76
N THR A 78 11.91 6.54 1.25
CA THR A 78 12.76 5.74 0.33
C THR A 78 13.86 4.98 1.04
N ASP A 79 14.22 5.40 2.24
CA ASP A 79 15.18 4.74 3.12
C ASP A 79 14.67 4.80 4.57
N TYR A 80 15.02 3.80 5.36
CA TYR A 80 14.59 3.70 6.75
C TYR A 80 15.67 4.26 7.69
N PRO A 81 15.29 4.96 8.78
CA PRO A 81 16.27 5.54 9.69
C PRO A 81 16.94 4.47 10.60
N CYS A 82 17.67 3.54 9.97
CA CYS A 82 18.43 2.50 10.66
C CYS A 82 19.55 3.11 11.50
N ASP A 83 19.78 2.54 12.66
CA ASP A 83 20.83 2.96 13.61
C ASP A 83 22.00 1.97 13.71
N GLY A 84 22.09 1.03 12.77
CA GLY A 84 23.10 -0.03 12.77
C GLY A 84 22.82 -1.17 13.74
N SER A 85 21.61 -1.26 14.31
CA SER A 85 21.17 -2.41 15.08
C SER A 85 20.90 -3.64 14.21
N ASP A 86 20.72 -4.82 14.81
CA ASP A 86 20.64 -6.14 14.16
C ASP A 86 19.51 -6.32 13.12
N ASP A 87 18.54 -5.41 13.04
CA ASP A 87 17.46 -5.44 12.06
C ASP A 87 17.86 -4.73 10.76
N ASP A 88 18.58 -5.43 9.90
CA ASP A 88 18.99 -4.91 8.60
C ASP A 88 17.86 -5.02 7.57
N PHE A 89 17.08 -3.96 7.42
CA PHE A 89 16.02 -3.85 6.40
C PHE A 89 16.51 -3.84 4.95
N ARG A 90 17.83 -3.88 4.70
CA ARG A 90 18.41 -3.94 3.35
C ARG A 90 18.72 -5.36 2.90
N THR A 91 18.95 -6.26 3.83
CA THR A 91 19.43 -7.61 3.51
C THR A 91 18.49 -8.72 3.96
N THR A 92 17.51 -8.39 4.82
CA THR A 92 16.52 -9.34 5.34
C THR A 92 15.13 -8.73 5.32
N VAL A 93 14.13 -9.57 5.11
CA VAL A 93 12.72 -9.16 5.23
C VAL A 93 12.34 -9.11 6.70
N GLN A 94 11.87 -7.97 7.15
CA GLN A 94 11.45 -7.73 8.54
C GLN A 94 9.92 -7.69 8.63
N HIS A 95 9.26 -8.81 8.33
CA HIS A 95 7.81 -8.93 8.20
C HIS A 95 7.04 -8.24 9.33
N GLY A 96 6.11 -7.34 8.95
CA GLY A 96 5.23 -6.62 9.85
C GLY A 96 5.89 -5.59 10.77
N LYS A 97 7.17 -5.26 10.58
CA LYS A 97 7.88 -4.22 11.34
C LYS A 97 7.90 -2.87 10.62
N ALA A 98 8.57 -1.89 11.19
CA ALA A 98 8.90 -0.54 10.71
C ALA A 98 7.71 0.43 10.67
N VAL A 99 7.06 0.62 9.53
CA VAL A 99 6.15 1.73 9.25
C VAL A 99 4.71 1.36 9.61
N TRP A 100 4.32 1.60 10.87
CA TRP A 100 2.96 1.41 11.34
C TRP A 100 2.18 2.73 11.26
N ALA A 101 0.88 2.67 11.45
CA ALA A 101 -0.12 3.73 11.32
C ALA A 101 0.42 5.17 11.32
N PRO A 102 0.52 5.82 10.15
CA PRO A 102 1.02 7.20 10.06
C PRO A 102 -0.08 8.21 10.33
N ALA A 103 0.34 9.45 10.60
CA ALA A 103 -0.52 10.62 10.52
C ALA A 103 0.12 11.70 9.65
N ILE A 104 -0.63 12.21 8.64
CA ILE A 104 -0.23 13.33 7.80
C ILE A 104 -0.87 14.62 8.32
N ARG A 105 -0.09 15.71 8.43
CA ARG A 105 -0.58 17.02 8.82
C ARG A 105 0.12 18.10 8.00
N TYR A 106 -0.54 19.26 7.89
CA TYR A 106 0.01 20.44 7.25
C TYR A 106 0.10 21.59 8.24
N HIS A 107 1.29 22.18 8.39
CA HIS A 107 1.54 23.28 9.30
C HIS A 107 2.63 24.19 8.73
N ASP A 108 2.42 25.51 8.75
CA ASP A 108 3.37 26.55 8.32
C ASP A 108 4.06 26.27 6.96
N GLY A 109 3.28 25.84 5.97
CA GLY A 109 3.79 25.57 4.61
C GLY A 109 4.47 24.21 4.43
N TRP A 110 4.45 23.35 5.45
CA TRP A 110 5.05 22.03 5.44
C TRP A 110 4.02 20.92 5.63
N PHE A 111 4.19 19.86 4.88
CA PHE A 111 3.56 18.56 5.14
C PHE A 111 4.46 17.77 6.08
N TYR A 112 3.88 17.19 7.10
CA TYR A 112 4.52 16.32 8.08
C TYR A 112 3.84 14.96 8.06
N ILE A 113 4.61 13.87 8.12
CA ILE A 113 4.10 12.54 8.38
C ILE A 113 4.82 12.00 9.61
N TYR A 114 4.06 11.69 10.67
CA TYR A 114 4.54 11.02 11.88
C TYR A 114 4.23 9.54 11.78
N VAL A 115 5.15 8.71 12.23
CA VAL A 115 5.11 7.25 12.05
C VAL A 115 5.49 6.56 13.34
N GLY A 116 4.70 5.55 13.73
CA GLY A 116 5.06 4.65 14.81
C GLY A 116 5.88 3.47 14.29
N ASP A 117 7.08 3.28 14.84
CA ASP A 117 7.79 2.01 14.80
C ASP A 117 7.66 1.35 16.17
N PRO A 118 6.92 0.23 16.31
CA PRO A 118 6.65 -0.37 17.60
C PRO A 118 7.91 -0.87 18.30
N ASP A 119 8.98 -1.13 17.58
CA ASP A 119 10.23 -1.64 18.13
C ASP A 119 11.22 -0.53 18.52
N ARG A 120 11.07 0.71 17.96
CA ARG A 120 12.05 1.80 18.11
C ARG A 120 11.48 3.13 18.60
N GLY A 121 10.22 3.45 18.29
CA GLY A 121 9.57 4.70 18.71
C GLY A 121 8.89 5.46 17.58
N ILE A 122 8.85 6.78 17.67
CA ILE A 122 8.17 7.65 16.71
C ILE A 122 9.20 8.46 15.94
N PHE A 123 9.13 8.42 14.62
CA PHE A 123 9.87 9.31 13.74
C PHE A 123 8.93 10.13 12.85
N MET A 124 9.45 11.18 12.23
CA MET A 124 8.71 11.97 11.26
C MET A 124 9.53 12.24 10.00
N VAL A 125 8.84 12.48 8.90
CA VAL A 125 9.37 13.04 7.66
C VAL A 125 8.55 14.27 7.28
N ARG A 126 9.14 15.23 6.55
CA ARG A 126 8.42 16.41 6.09
C ARG A 126 8.87 16.88 4.71
N THR A 127 8.01 17.66 4.06
CA THR A 127 8.28 18.28 2.77
C THR A 127 7.40 19.52 2.56
N GLN A 128 7.77 20.39 1.63
CA GLN A 128 6.88 21.45 1.12
C GLN A 128 6.12 21.02 -0.15
N ASP A 129 6.61 19.98 -0.84
CA ASP A 129 5.97 19.40 -2.02
C ASP A 129 5.72 17.89 -1.79
N PRO A 130 4.48 17.48 -1.48
CA PRO A 130 4.17 16.09 -1.14
C PRO A 130 4.33 15.12 -2.33
N ALA A 131 4.24 15.60 -3.58
CA ALA A 131 4.52 14.80 -4.77
C ALA A 131 6.02 14.73 -5.11
N GLY A 132 6.84 15.56 -4.47
CA GLY A 132 8.27 15.65 -4.68
C GLY A 132 9.10 14.86 -3.67
N ARG A 133 10.25 15.41 -3.33
CA ARG A 133 11.19 14.80 -2.39
C ARG A 133 10.85 15.14 -0.95
N TRP A 134 10.85 14.14 -0.08
CA TRP A 134 10.73 14.26 1.36
C TRP A 134 12.12 14.37 2.02
N GLU A 135 12.21 15.12 3.12
CA GLU A 135 13.42 15.21 3.94
C GLU A 135 13.74 13.87 4.61
N ALA A 136 14.98 13.71 5.05
CA ALA A 136 15.40 12.52 5.77
C ALA A 136 14.60 12.37 7.08
N PRO A 137 14.28 11.12 7.50
CA PRO A 137 13.54 10.87 8.73
C PRO A 137 14.24 11.42 9.98
N VAL A 138 13.45 11.98 10.91
CA VAL A 138 13.90 12.50 12.20
C VAL A 138 13.19 11.73 13.32
N TRP A 139 13.94 11.15 14.25
CA TRP A 139 13.35 10.52 15.45
C TRP A 139 12.83 11.60 16.41
N VAL A 140 11.52 11.61 16.62
CA VAL A 140 10.83 12.48 17.57
C VAL A 140 11.00 11.97 19.01
N VAL A 141 10.91 10.66 19.18
CA VAL A 141 11.16 9.97 20.43
C VAL A 141 11.57 8.52 20.17
N ARG A 142 12.60 8.06 20.87
CA ARG A 142 13.02 6.67 20.85
C ARG A 142 12.48 5.95 22.08
N GLN A 143 11.32 5.30 21.89
CA GLN A 143 10.63 4.59 22.97
C GLN A 143 9.89 3.38 22.40
N LYS A 144 10.37 2.19 22.68
CA LYS A 144 9.73 0.94 22.27
C LYS A 144 8.28 0.89 22.74
N GLY A 145 7.40 0.45 21.87
CA GLY A 145 5.98 0.31 22.13
C GLY A 145 5.12 1.50 21.74
N PHE A 146 5.69 2.67 21.45
CA PHE A 146 4.93 3.85 21.00
C PHE A 146 4.46 3.65 19.54
N ILE A 147 3.14 3.79 19.31
CA ILE A 147 2.49 3.61 18.00
C ILE A 147 1.44 4.68 17.76
N ASP A 148 1.00 4.79 16.51
CA ASP A 148 -0.15 5.59 16.07
C ASP A 148 -0.03 7.08 16.44
N PRO A 149 1.11 7.73 16.18
CA PRO A 149 1.32 9.12 16.57
C PRO A 149 0.47 10.08 15.73
N CYS A 150 -0.07 11.12 16.36
CA CYS A 150 -0.70 12.20 15.63
C CYS A 150 -0.35 13.56 16.26
N PRO A 151 0.33 14.46 15.51
CA PRO A 151 0.66 15.80 15.98
C PRO A 151 -0.54 16.73 15.87
N LEU A 152 -0.58 17.71 16.76
CA LEU A 152 -1.48 18.85 16.73
C LEU A 152 -0.71 20.12 17.08
N TRP A 153 -0.70 21.09 16.18
CA TRP A 153 -0.29 22.47 16.47
C TRP A 153 -1.51 23.27 16.88
N ASP A 154 -1.43 23.86 18.06
CA ASP A 154 -2.51 24.58 18.69
C ASP A 154 -2.49 26.08 18.32
N ASP A 155 -3.63 26.75 18.45
CA ASP A 155 -3.79 28.18 18.12
C ASP A 155 -2.96 29.11 19.01
N ASP A 156 -2.55 28.64 20.19
CA ASP A 156 -1.70 29.38 21.14
C ASP A 156 -0.19 29.18 20.92
N GLY A 157 0.19 28.50 19.84
CA GLY A 157 1.58 28.21 19.48
C GLY A 157 2.20 27.00 20.18
N ARG A 158 1.45 26.30 21.05
CA ARG A 158 1.87 25.01 21.60
C ARG A 158 1.66 23.89 20.58
N ALA A 159 2.45 22.83 20.73
CA ALA A 159 2.27 21.64 19.93
C ALA A 159 2.16 20.40 20.82
N TRP A 160 1.37 19.43 20.37
CA TRP A 160 1.03 18.23 21.10
C TRP A 160 1.21 17.01 20.20
N LEU A 161 1.52 15.86 20.80
CA LEU A 161 1.55 14.57 20.14
C LEU A 161 0.68 13.58 20.90
N SER A 162 -0.38 13.07 20.27
CA SER A 162 -1.10 11.91 20.81
C SER A 162 -0.47 10.61 20.30
N HIS A 163 -0.56 9.52 21.07
CA HIS A 163 -0.13 8.20 20.62
C HIS A 163 -0.76 7.08 21.46
N GLY A 164 -0.69 5.85 20.96
CA GLY A 164 -1.06 4.63 21.66
C GLY A 164 0.14 3.78 22.05
N LEU A 165 -0.14 2.54 22.50
CA LEU A 165 0.87 1.53 22.82
C LEU A 165 0.60 0.19 22.13
N ALA A 166 1.62 -0.37 21.50
CA ALA A 166 1.63 -1.75 21.05
C ALA A 166 1.81 -2.71 22.23
N GLY A 167 0.74 -3.39 22.64
CA GLY A 167 0.77 -4.31 23.78
C GLY A 167 1.84 -5.39 23.67
N SER A 168 2.11 -5.88 22.47
CA SER A 168 3.15 -6.88 22.20
C SER A 168 4.58 -6.38 22.43
N ARG A 169 4.79 -5.06 22.54
CA ARG A 169 6.10 -4.42 22.77
C ARG A 169 6.21 -3.73 24.13
N ALA A 170 5.12 -3.06 24.56
CA ALA A 170 5.06 -2.29 25.80
C ALA A 170 4.55 -3.11 27.01
N GLY A 171 3.88 -4.26 26.78
CA GLY A 171 3.20 -5.01 27.82
C GLY A 171 1.90 -4.36 28.33
N LEU A 172 1.48 -3.26 27.70
CA LEU A 172 0.27 -2.50 27.98
C LEU A 172 -0.37 -2.07 26.66
N LYS A 173 -1.68 -2.13 26.54
CA LYS A 173 -2.48 -1.66 25.40
C LYS A 173 -3.76 -0.99 25.89
N SER A 174 -4.61 -0.54 24.99
CA SER A 174 -5.91 0.08 25.29
C SER A 174 -5.81 1.35 26.13
N VAL A 175 -4.70 2.07 26.02
CA VAL A 175 -4.47 3.36 26.68
C VAL A 175 -3.94 4.38 25.69
N LEU A 176 -4.41 5.61 25.80
CA LEU A 176 -3.97 6.71 24.94
C LEU A 176 -3.21 7.76 25.73
N PHE A 177 -2.27 8.38 25.06
CA PHE A 177 -1.36 9.35 25.65
C PHE A 177 -1.38 10.67 24.86
N VAL A 178 -1.03 11.75 25.57
CA VAL A 178 -0.66 13.04 24.98
C VAL A 178 0.64 13.52 25.60
N ALA A 179 1.54 14.04 24.79
CA ALA A 179 2.79 14.65 25.19
C ALA A 179 2.93 16.06 24.61
N PRO A 180 3.61 17.01 25.28
CA PRO A 180 4.00 18.28 24.68
C PRO A 180 5.11 18.03 23.66
N MET A 181 5.01 18.71 22.52
CA MET A 181 5.93 18.61 21.40
C MET A 181 6.54 19.99 21.10
N SER A 182 7.75 20.01 20.58
CA SER A 182 8.38 21.26 20.12
C SER A 182 7.58 21.88 18.97
N ALA A 183 7.58 23.19 18.85
CA ALA A 183 6.85 23.91 17.81
C ALA A 183 7.28 23.52 16.39
N ASP A 184 8.55 23.13 16.19
CA ASP A 184 9.07 22.61 14.93
C ASP A 184 8.73 21.13 14.66
N GLY A 185 8.07 20.45 15.62
CA GLY A 185 7.61 19.08 15.50
C GLY A 185 8.69 18.00 15.61
N THR A 186 9.95 18.36 15.94
CA THR A 186 11.08 17.44 15.84
C THR A 186 11.35 16.59 17.08
N ARG A 187 10.76 16.94 18.25
CA ARG A 187 11.00 16.25 19.53
C ARG A 187 9.84 16.44 20.51
N LEU A 188 9.75 15.57 21.48
CA LEU A 188 8.90 15.80 22.66
C LEU A 188 9.61 16.79 23.63
N GLU A 189 8.83 17.66 24.27
CA GLU A 189 9.30 18.62 25.27
C GLU A 189 8.96 18.22 26.71
N GLY A 190 8.33 17.07 26.89
CA GLY A 190 7.99 16.52 28.20
C GLY A 190 7.50 15.09 28.10
N PRO A 191 7.20 14.46 29.26
CA PRO A 191 6.74 13.08 29.28
C PRO A 191 5.33 12.93 28.69
N SER A 192 5.10 11.80 28.04
CA SER A 192 3.75 11.36 27.67
C SER A 192 2.92 11.07 28.92
N ARG A 193 1.69 11.56 28.94
CA ARG A 193 0.72 11.31 30.02
C ARG A 193 -0.44 10.46 29.49
N ILE A 194 -0.90 9.49 30.28
CA ILE A 194 -2.14 8.78 30.00
C ILE A 194 -3.29 9.79 30.08
N VAL A 195 -4.06 9.90 29.02
CA VAL A 195 -5.23 10.77 28.95
C VAL A 195 -6.53 9.98 28.89
N TYR A 196 -6.44 8.71 28.53
CA TYR A 196 -7.60 7.83 28.47
C TYR A 196 -7.20 6.36 28.71
N ASP A 197 -8.01 5.66 29.50
CA ASP A 197 -7.91 4.22 29.76
C ASP A 197 -9.16 3.51 29.24
N GLY A 198 -9.00 2.77 28.15
CA GLY A 198 -10.08 2.07 27.46
C GLY A 198 -10.32 0.63 27.91
N HIS A 199 -9.62 0.10 28.93
CA HIS A 199 -9.77 -1.30 29.35
C HIS A 199 -11.21 -1.69 29.70
N GLY A 200 -12.00 -0.76 30.23
CA GLY A 200 -13.37 -1.02 30.64
C GLY A 200 -14.39 -0.97 29.51
N THR A 201 -14.31 0.02 28.63
CA THR A 201 -15.35 0.36 27.66
C THR A 201 -14.85 0.32 26.21
N GLN A 202 -13.56 0.55 25.96
CA GLN A 202 -12.97 0.66 24.63
C GLN A 202 -11.75 -0.27 24.49
N PRO A 203 -11.95 -1.61 24.58
CA PRO A 203 -10.84 -2.55 24.50
C PRO A 203 -10.10 -2.39 23.15
N THR A 204 -8.77 -2.50 23.19
CA THR A 204 -7.90 -2.30 22.02
C THR A 204 -8.02 -0.91 21.37
N ILE A 205 -8.39 0.12 22.12
CA ILE A 205 -8.37 1.49 21.60
C ILE A 205 -6.93 1.88 21.22
N GLU A 206 -6.78 2.39 19.99
CA GLU A 206 -5.51 2.74 19.35
C GLU A 206 -5.74 3.72 18.20
N GLY A 207 -4.79 3.93 17.26
CA GLY A 207 -5.04 4.66 16.02
C GLY A 207 -5.38 6.12 16.20
N THR A 208 -4.70 6.83 17.12
CA THR A 208 -5.08 8.21 17.48
C THR A 208 -4.98 9.17 16.29
N LYS A 209 -6.04 9.98 16.08
CA LYS A 209 -6.03 11.15 15.21
C LYS A 209 -6.49 12.35 16.02
N PHE A 210 -5.58 13.30 16.23
CA PHE A 210 -5.75 14.42 17.15
C PHE A 210 -6.14 15.69 16.41
N TYR A 211 -7.27 16.27 16.77
CA TYR A 211 -7.83 17.46 16.16
C TYR A 211 -8.23 18.49 17.20
N LYS A 212 -8.31 19.76 16.78
CA LYS A 212 -8.96 20.83 17.51
C LYS A 212 -10.07 21.42 16.66
N ARG A 213 -11.26 21.56 17.24
CA ARG A 213 -12.39 22.22 16.62
C ARG A 213 -13.08 23.12 17.66
N ASP A 214 -13.22 24.37 17.33
CA ASP A 214 -13.68 25.40 18.27
C ASP A 214 -12.83 25.39 19.56
N CYS A 215 -13.43 25.19 20.70
CA CYS A 215 -12.73 25.14 21.98
C CYS A 215 -12.54 23.70 22.52
N TRP A 216 -12.69 22.67 21.66
CA TRP A 216 -12.56 21.28 22.04
C TRP A 216 -11.38 20.62 21.34
N TYR A 217 -10.69 19.75 22.09
CA TYR A 217 -9.73 18.77 21.58
C TYR A 217 -10.47 17.46 21.35
N TYR A 218 -10.26 16.86 20.19
CA TYR A 218 -10.88 15.60 19.79
C TYR A 218 -9.77 14.57 19.48
N ILE A 219 -9.91 13.36 20.02
CA ILE A 219 -9.10 12.21 19.62
C ILE A 219 -10.05 11.21 18.98
N PHE A 220 -9.90 11.01 17.67
CA PHE A 220 -10.57 9.92 16.95
C PHE A 220 -9.73 8.68 17.10
N SER A 221 -10.28 7.61 17.63
CA SER A 221 -9.57 6.36 17.89
C SER A 221 -10.50 5.17 17.71
N PRO A 222 -10.16 4.19 16.87
CA PRO A 222 -10.93 2.96 16.80
C PRO A 222 -10.70 2.09 18.02
N ALA A 223 -11.67 1.23 18.32
CA ALA A 223 -11.61 0.23 19.37
C ALA A 223 -12.25 -1.09 18.92
N GLY A 224 -12.18 -2.16 19.73
CA GLY A 224 -12.79 -3.45 19.43
C GLY A 224 -12.01 -4.34 18.46
N GLY A 225 -10.90 -3.85 17.90
CA GLY A 225 -10.05 -4.58 16.96
C GLY A 225 -10.48 -4.48 15.49
N VAL A 226 -9.61 -4.90 14.59
CA VAL A 226 -9.72 -4.67 13.14
C VAL A 226 -10.92 -5.36 12.48
N ALA A 227 -11.27 -6.56 12.92
CA ALA A 227 -12.33 -7.35 12.27
C ALA A 227 -13.75 -6.96 12.70
N THR A 228 -13.92 -6.48 13.93
CA THR A 228 -15.23 -6.29 14.57
C THR A 228 -15.34 -4.98 15.35
N GLY A 229 -14.39 -4.07 15.17
CA GLY A 229 -14.30 -2.84 15.94
C GLY A 229 -15.29 -1.75 15.50
N TRP A 230 -15.12 -0.62 16.13
CA TRP A 230 -15.92 0.58 15.92
C TRP A 230 -15.04 1.82 16.02
N GLN A 231 -15.55 2.97 15.56
CA GLN A 231 -14.90 4.27 15.71
C GLN A 231 -15.40 4.96 16.96
N THR A 232 -14.50 5.21 17.90
CA THR A 232 -14.73 6.04 19.07
C THR A 232 -14.15 7.43 18.84
N VAL A 233 -14.80 8.44 19.40
CA VAL A 233 -14.26 9.80 19.52
C VAL A 233 -14.23 10.18 21.00
N LEU A 234 -13.11 10.74 21.41
CA LEU A 234 -12.88 11.34 22.72
C LEU A 234 -12.87 12.85 22.57
N ARG A 235 -13.41 13.62 23.53
CA ARG A 235 -13.31 15.09 23.53
C ARG A 235 -13.03 15.66 24.91
N SER A 236 -12.29 16.77 24.95
CA SER A 236 -11.97 17.52 26.16
C SER A 236 -11.74 19.00 25.87
N LYS A 237 -11.81 19.83 26.92
CA LYS A 237 -11.43 21.25 26.88
C LYS A 237 -9.93 21.47 27.11
N ASP A 238 -9.23 20.45 27.56
CA ASP A 238 -7.78 20.47 27.84
C ASP A 238 -7.13 19.29 27.10
N PRO A 239 -5.96 19.45 26.47
CA PRO A 239 -5.28 18.36 25.77
C PRO A 239 -4.93 17.16 26.68
N TYR A 240 -4.85 17.39 27.99
CA TYR A 240 -4.63 16.31 28.97
C TYR A 240 -5.93 15.73 29.56
N GLY A 241 -7.09 16.19 29.12
CA GLY A 241 -8.37 15.68 29.61
C GLY A 241 -8.89 16.43 30.88
N PRO A 242 -9.88 15.86 31.58
CA PRO A 242 -10.49 14.56 31.31
C PRO A 242 -11.25 14.52 30.00
N TYR A 243 -11.22 13.36 29.33
CA TYR A 243 -11.94 13.12 28.09
C TYR A 243 -13.29 12.43 28.32
N GLU A 244 -14.31 12.93 27.65
CA GLU A 244 -15.60 12.24 27.45
C GLU A 244 -15.46 11.33 26.21
N GLU A 245 -16.20 10.21 26.17
CA GLU A 245 -16.16 9.26 25.05
C GLU A 245 -17.53 9.09 24.39
N ARG A 246 -17.54 8.81 23.08
CA ARG A 246 -18.72 8.36 22.34
C ARG A 246 -18.29 7.45 21.19
N ILE A 247 -19.00 6.33 20.99
CA ILE A 247 -18.95 5.56 19.76
C ILE A 247 -19.74 6.33 18.71
N VAL A 248 -19.13 6.63 17.56
CA VAL A 248 -19.71 7.49 16.52
C VAL A 248 -19.95 6.76 15.20
N MET A 249 -19.41 5.56 15.05
CA MET A 249 -19.69 4.63 13.96
C MET A 249 -19.38 3.21 14.41
N ALA A 250 -20.30 2.28 14.15
CA ALA A 250 -20.09 0.86 14.43
C ALA A 250 -20.56 -0.01 13.26
N TRP A 251 -20.10 -1.24 13.24
CA TRP A 251 -20.53 -2.23 12.26
C TRP A 251 -21.94 -2.74 12.60
N ALA A 252 -22.74 -2.97 11.55
CA ALA A 252 -23.99 -3.70 11.62
C ALA A 252 -23.94 -4.95 10.71
N PRO A 253 -24.65 -6.05 11.03
CA PRO A 253 -24.68 -7.24 10.19
C PRO A 253 -25.08 -6.96 8.74
N GLY A 254 -24.30 -7.47 7.79
CA GLY A 254 -24.54 -7.29 6.35
C GLY A 254 -23.97 -6.01 5.75
N THR A 255 -23.28 -5.18 6.53
CA THR A 255 -22.58 -3.98 6.06
C THR A 255 -21.07 -4.13 6.09
N ILE A 256 -20.34 -3.04 5.93
CA ILE A 256 -18.88 -2.98 6.04
C ILE A 256 -18.50 -3.26 7.48
N ASN A 257 -17.78 -4.35 7.72
CA ASN A 257 -17.38 -4.75 9.07
C ASN A 257 -16.18 -3.94 9.57
N GLY A 258 -16.08 -3.80 10.90
CA GLY A 258 -14.92 -3.31 11.62
C GLY A 258 -14.31 -2.03 11.05
N PRO A 259 -15.05 -0.89 10.95
CA PRO A 259 -14.44 0.36 10.57
C PRO A 259 -13.28 0.65 11.53
N HIS A 260 -12.09 0.77 10.98
CA HIS A 260 -10.88 0.85 11.79
C HIS A 260 -9.90 1.86 11.19
N GLN A 261 -9.20 2.56 12.05
CA GLN A 261 -8.24 3.62 11.75
C GLN A 261 -8.60 4.48 10.54
N GLY A 262 -8.92 5.72 10.80
CA GLY A 262 -9.36 6.63 9.74
C GLY A 262 -9.11 8.09 10.09
N ALA A 263 -9.49 8.96 9.17
CA ALA A 263 -9.28 10.39 9.27
C ALA A 263 -10.53 11.18 8.94
N TRP A 264 -10.78 12.23 9.73
CA TRP A 264 -11.73 13.28 9.39
C TRP A 264 -11.09 14.24 8.38
N VAL A 265 -11.80 14.49 7.29
CA VAL A 265 -11.41 15.42 6.23
C VAL A 265 -12.58 16.33 5.91
N GLN A 266 -12.37 17.64 5.97
CA GLN A 266 -13.37 18.60 5.51
C GLN A 266 -13.19 18.86 4.01
N ALA A 267 -14.26 18.71 3.23
CA ALA A 267 -14.26 18.98 1.80
C ALA A 267 -14.25 20.48 1.48
N THR A 268 -14.01 20.82 0.22
CA THR A 268 -13.92 22.21 -0.25
C THR A 268 -15.25 22.99 -0.16
N ASP A 269 -16.36 22.30 -0.12
CA ASP A 269 -17.70 22.89 0.06
C ASP A 269 -18.09 23.05 1.54
N GLY A 270 -17.22 22.61 2.45
CA GLY A 270 -17.42 22.64 3.89
C GLY A 270 -18.10 21.40 4.48
N SER A 271 -18.48 20.42 3.64
CA SER A 271 -18.97 19.13 4.14
C SER A 271 -17.85 18.33 4.79
N ASP A 272 -18.21 17.50 5.74
CA ASP A 272 -17.28 16.68 6.51
C ASP A 272 -17.36 15.23 6.06
N TRP A 273 -16.20 14.57 6.02
CA TRP A 273 -16.03 13.20 5.52
C TRP A 273 -15.10 12.43 6.41
N PHE A 274 -15.27 11.11 6.45
CA PHE A 274 -14.39 10.19 7.18
C PHE A 274 -13.87 9.09 6.26
N ILE A 275 -12.57 8.97 6.16
CA ILE A 275 -11.88 7.89 5.44
C ILE A 275 -11.46 6.85 6.46
N HIS A 276 -11.73 5.57 6.19
CA HIS A 276 -11.30 4.45 7.03
C HIS A 276 -10.97 3.23 6.18
N PHE A 277 -10.41 2.19 6.79
CA PHE A 277 -10.23 0.93 6.09
C PHE A 277 -11.17 -0.18 6.60
N GLN A 278 -11.32 -1.20 5.76
CA GLN A 278 -11.87 -2.51 6.09
C GLN A 278 -10.80 -3.57 5.83
N ASP A 279 -10.58 -4.50 6.76
CA ASP A 279 -9.71 -5.67 6.53
C ASP A 279 -10.44 -6.70 5.66
N LYS A 280 -9.88 -7.01 4.48
CA LYS A 280 -10.46 -7.94 3.51
C LYS A 280 -9.53 -9.14 3.23
N GLY A 281 -8.83 -9.61 4.26
CA GLY A 281 -7.98 -10.80 4.19
C GLY A 281 -6.87 -10.66 3.14
N ALA A 282 -6.81 -11.57 2.17
CA ALA A 282 -5.79 -11.56 1.13
C ALA A 282 -5.79 -10.30 0.25
N TYR A 283 -6.94 -9.62 0.13
CA TYR A 283 -7.03 -8.34 -0.60
C TYR A 283 -6.44 -7.17 0.18
N GLY A 284 -6.13 -7.37 1.47
CA GLY A 284 -5.58 -6.36 2.35
C GLY A 284 -6.63 -5.42 2.95
N ARG A 285 -6.19 -4.25 3.35
CA ARG A 285 -7.00 -3.23 4.02
C ARG A 285 -7.44 -2.17 3.02
N ILE A 286 -8.66 -2.36 2.50
CA ILE A 286 -9.27 -1.54 1.46
C ILE A 286 -9.91 -0.29 2.05
N VAL A 287 -9.93 0.81 1.30
CA VAL A 287 -10.29 2.15 1.81
C VAL A 287 -11.73 2.52 1.46
N HIS A 288 -12.46 3.00 2.46
CA HIS A 288 -13.83 3.47 2.38
C HIS A 288 -13.95 4.96 2.68
N LEU A 289 -14.97 5.60 2.12
CA LEU A 289 -15.34 6.99 2.36
C LEU A 289 -16.75 7.04 2.96
N GLN A 290 -16.89 7.72 4.11
CA GLN A 290 -18.17 7.88 4.79
C GLN A 290 -18.56 9.36 4.89
N PRO A 291 -19.84 9.72 4.74
CA PRO A 291 -20.29 11.04 5.13
C PRO A 291 -20.13 11.22 6.65
N MET A 292 -19.89 12.44 7.08
CA MET A 292 -19.78 12.77 8.49
C MET A 292 -20.50 14.09 8.76
N GLU A 293 -21.23 14.15 9.88
CA GLU A 293 -21.93 15.35 10.32
C GLU A 293 -21.55 15.68 11.77
N TRP A 294 -21.30 16.94 12.06
CA TRP A 294 -21.18 17.44 13.42
C TRP A 294 -22.56 17.79 13.98
N LEU A 295 -23.00 17.04 14.98
CA LEU A 295 -24.27 17.22 15.65
C LEU A 295 -24.28 18.51 16.51
N SER A 296 -25.45 19.00 16.86
CA SER A 296 -25.61 20.23 17.64
C SER A 296 -25.01 20.18 19.05
N ASP A 297 -24.77 18.98 19.58
CA ASP A 297 -24.10 18.75 20.87
C ASP A 297 -22.56 18.68 20.74
N GLY A 298 -22.03 18.90 19.51
CA GLY A 298 -20.60 18.93 19.21
C GLY A 298 -19.95 17.56 19.04
N TRP A 299 -20.71 16.47 18.93
CA TRP A 299 -20.20 15.16 18.58
C TRP A 299 -20.37 14.90 17.08
N PRO A 300 -19.44 14.15 16.44
CA PRO A 300 -19.65 13.71 15.07
C PRO A 300 -20.55 12.47 15.03
N LEU A 301 -21.31 12.34 13.94
CA LEU A 301 -21.96 11.14 13.45
C LEU A 301 -21.27 10.75 12.14
N ILE A 302 -20.80 9.52 12.00
CA ILE A 302 -20.10 9.04 10.80
C ILE A 302 -20.94 7.96 10.13
N GLY A 303 -21.17 8.10 8.82
CA GLY A 303 -22.10 7.24 8.08
C GLY A 303 -23.55 7.68 8.22
N GLU A 304 -24.46 6.73 8.29
CA GLU A 304 -25.90 6.95 8.49
C GLU A 304 -26.36 6.32 9.80
N ASP A 305 -27.36 6.91 10.46
CA ASP A 305 -27.98 6.38 11.69
C ASP A 305 -29.43 5.95 11.39
N PRO A 306 -29.64 4.74 10.81
CA PRO A 306 -30.96 4.31 10.36
C PRO A 306 -31.92 3.91 11.51
N ASP A 307 -31.40 3.59 12.69
CA ASP A 307 -32.16 3.15 13.86
C ASP A 307 -32.31 4.23 14.94
N GLY A 308 -31.60 5.36 14.79
CA GLY A 308 -31.72 6.54 15.65
C GLY A 308 -31.11 6.39 17.03
N ASP A 309 -30.13 5.50 17.19
CA ASP A 309 -29.42 5.25 18.45
C ASP A 309 -28.24 6.22 18.69
N GLY A 310 -27.89 7.05 17.69
CA GLY A 310 -26.81 8.03 17.75
C GLY A 310 -25.45 7.45 17.37
N VAL A 311 -25.40 6.22 16.87
CA VAL A 311 -24.19 5.54 16.36
C VAL A 311 -24.35 5.33 14.84
N GLY A 312 -23.47 5.92 14.05
CA GLY A 312 -23.54 5.77 12.60
C GLY A 312 -23.14 4.36 12.13
N GLN A 313 -23.60 4.02 10.93
CA GLN A 313 -23.26 2.78 10.23
C GLN A 313 -22.60 3.13 8.89
N PRO A 314 -21.56 2.39 8.46
CA PRO A 314 -20.92 2.63 7.17
C PRO A 314 -21.90 2.52 5.99
N VAL A 315 -21.85 3.47 5.05
CA VAL A 315 -22.66 3.45 3.83
C VAL A 315 -21.95 2.71 2.70
N ALA A 316 -22.74 2.10 1.81
CA ALA A 316 -22.22 1.42 0.62
C ALA A 316 -21.73 2.38 -0.47
N GLY A 317 -22.16 3.65 -0.45
CA GLY A 317 -21.77 4.67 -1.43
C GLY A 317 -22.53 5.96 -1.21
N GLY A 318 -22.29 6.95 -2.06
CA GLY A 318 -22.90 8.26 -1.95
C GLY A 318 -22.38 9.22 -3.01
N SER A 319 -22.44 10.54 -2.72
CA SER A 319 -21.97 11.57 -3.63
C SER A 319 -21.20 12.67 -2.92
N VAL A 320 -20.08 13.11 -3.48
CA VAL A 320 -19.24 14.22 -2.99
C VAL A 320 -19.44 15.43 -3.88
N ALA A 321 -19.67 16.61 -3.30
CA ALA A 321 -19.79 17.84 -4.07
C ALA A 321 -18.43 18.32 -4.58
N LEU A 322 -18.34 18.65 -5.87
CA LEU A 322 -17.12 19.17 -6.47
C LEU A 322 -16.90 20.65 -6.13
N SER A 323 -15.66 21.03 -5.94
CA SER A 323 -15.25 22.42 -5.81
C SER A 323 -15.62 23.26 -7.05
N GLN A 324 -15.73 24.58 -6.88
CA GLN A 324 -16.02 25.47 -8.02
C GLN A 324 -14.92 25.42 -9.10
N ALA A 325 -13.66 25.21 -8.70
CA ALA A 325 -12.53 25.10 -9.62
C ALA A 325 -12.64 23.85 -10.49
N LEU A 326 -12.99 22.71 -9.91
CA LEU A 326 -13.22 21.44 -10.62
C LEU A 326 -14.44 21.50 -11.54
N ARG A 327 -15.52 22.19 -11.13
CA ARG A 327 -16.70 22.42 -11.99
C ARG A 327 -16.35 23.14 -13.28
N LYS A 328 -15.48 24.16 -13.22
CA LYS A 328 -15.00 24.89 -14.42
C LYS A 328 -14.13 24.01 -15.32
N ASN A 329 -13.32 23.13 -14.74
CA ASN A 329 -12.47 22.21 -15.49
C ASN A 329 -13.25 21.04 -16.08
N ALA A 330 -14.27 20.51 -15.39
CA ALA A 330 -15.18 19.49 -15.92
C ALA A 330 -15.97 20.03 -17.14
N GLN A 331 -16.44 21.27 -17.09
CA GLN A 331 -17.09 21.91 -18.23
C GLN A 331 -16.15 22.12 -19.43
N LYS A 332 -14.86 22.44 -19.21
CA LYS A 332 -13.87 22.51 -20.28
C LYS A 332 -13.55 21.15 -20.92
N ARG A 333 -13.53 20.05 -20.14
CA ARG A 333 -13.29 18.69 -20.65
C ARG A 333 -14.42 18.14 -21.50
N VAL A 334 -15.66 18.57 -21.28
CA VAL A 334 -16.81 18.20 -22.14
C VAL A 334 -16.73 18.85 -23.54
N THR A 335 -16.04 19.97 -23.67
CA THR A 335 -15.89 20.73 -24.92
C THR A 335 -14.54 20.55 -25.62
N GLY A 336 -13.53 20.00 -24.98
CA GLY A 336 -12.20 19.68 -25.52
C GLY A 336 -11.87 18.22 -25.27
N GLY A 337 -11.42 17.50 -26.28
CA GLY A 337 -11.04 16.09 -26.17
C GLY A 337 -10.14 15.82 -24.97
N LEU A 338 -10.27 14.63 -24.41
CA LEU A 338 -9.40 14.14 -23.32
C LEU A 338 -7.95 14.14 -23.83
N ASP A 339 -7.09 14.96 -23.24
CA ASP A 339 -5.65 14.80 -23.40
C ASP A 339 -5.29 13.44 -22.81
N GLU A 340 -4.89 12.50 -23.64
CA GLU A 340 -4.30 11.24 -23.14
C GLU A 340 -3.03 11.59 -22.32
N PRO A 341 -2.81 10.94 -21.17
CA PRO A 341 -1.59 11.14 -20.42
C PRO A 341 -0.38 10.87 -21.31
N ASP A 342 0.61 11.74 -21.26
CA ASP A 342 1.85 11.56 -22.01
C ASP A 342 2.62 10.30 -21.55
N ASP A 343 3.60 9.87 -22.34
CA ASP A 343 4.34 8.63 -22.03
C ASP A 343 5.14 8.74 -20.72
N ALA A 344 5.56 9.94 -20.32
CA ALA A 344 6.24 10.16 -19.06
C ALA A 344 5.29 10.00 -17.86
N GLN A 345 4.04 10.47 -17.97
CA GLN A 345 3.00 10.28 -16.95
C GLN A 345 2.58 8.81 -16.85
N LYS A 346 2.45 8.11 -17.98
CA LYS A 346 2.18 6.66 -18.00
C LYS A 346 3.31 5.87 -17.34
N GLN A 347 4.58 6.22 -17.61
CA GLN A 347 5.74 5.59 -16.98
C GLN A 347 5.83 5.89 -15.48
N ALA A 348 5.55 7.13 -15.05
CA ALA A 348 5.51 7.49 -13.64
C ALA A 348 4.44 6.68 -12.88
N LYS A 349 3.25 6.53 -13.46
CA LYS A 349 2.17 5.72 -12.88
C LYS A 349 2.54 4.24 -12.74
N MET A 350 3.24 3.66 -13.72
CA MET A 350 3.74 2.28 -13.65
C MET A 350 4.78 2.10 -12.54
N ARG A 351 5.59 3.12 -12.26
CA ARG A 351 6.66 3.06 -11.23
C ARG A 351 6.13 3.15 -9.80
N ASN A 352 5.09 3.95 -9.57
CA ASN A 352 4.62 4.28 -8.22
C ASN A 352 3.95 3.12 -7.47
N GLY A 353 3.52 2.06 -8.15
CA GLY A 353 2.88 0.88 -7.52
C GLY A 353 3.86 -0.22 -7.08
N TRP A 354 5.12 -0.17 -7.49
CA TRP A 354 6.10 -1.21 -7.19
C TRP A 354 6.72 -1.04 -5.81
N GLN A 355 6.81 -2.15 -5.07
CA GLN A 355 7.41 -2.22 -3.74
C GLN A 355 8.28 -3.47 -3.61
N TYR A 356 9.25 -3.40 -2.70
CA TYR A 356 10.01 -4.54 -2.21
C TYR A 356 9.66 -4.82 -0.75
N PRO A 357 9.76 -6.07 -0.26
CA PRO A 357 9.54 -6.37 1.16
C PRO A 357 10.71 -5.93 2.07
N ALA A 358 11.70 -5.23 1.51
CA ALA A 358 12.87 -4.69 2.18
C ALA A 358 13.29 -3.39 1.50
N ILE A 359 14.26 -2.65 2.04
CA ILE A 359 14.83 -1.46 1.41
C ILE A 359 15.60 -1.89 0.15
N PRO A 360 15.20 -1.47 -1.05
CA PRO A 360 15.82 -1.93 -2.28
C PRO A 360 17.23 -1.39 -2.46
N SER A 361 18.12 -2.25 -2.96
CA SER A 361 19.37 -1.79 -3.53
C SER A 361 19.12 -1.14 -4.91
N PRO A 362 19.81 -0.04 -5.25
CA PRO A 362 19.71 0.57 -6.58
C PRO A 362 20.16 -0.36 -7.73
N TYR A 363 20.77 -1.50 -7.41
CA TYR A 363 21.24 -2.48 -8.38
C TYR A 363 20.26 -3.64 -8.61
N TRP A 364 19.10 -3.67 -7.95
CA TRP A 364 18.16 -4.79 -8.09
C TRP A 364 17.33 -4.71 -9.36
N HIS A 365 17.02 -3.49 -9.84
CA HIS A 365 16.20 -3.30 -11.02
C HIS A 365 16.58 -2.08 -11.85
N MET A 366 16.09 -2.08 -13.08
CA MET A 366 16.12 -0.93 -13.99
C MET A 366 14.81 -0.88 -14.77
N PHE A 367 14.19 0.29 -14.86
CA PHE A 367 13.07 0.50 -15.77
C PHE A 367 13.55 0.63 -17.20
N LEU A 368 12.91 -0.12 -18.11
CA LEU A 368 13.27 -0.14 -19.53
C LEU A 368 12.54 0.97 -20.29
N PRO A 369 13.08 1.42 -21.45
CA PRO A 369 12.46 2.49 -22.24
C PRO A 369 11.08 2.13 -22.80
N ASP A 370 10.79 0.86 -23.00
CA ASP A 370 9.50 0.33 -23.48
C ASP A 370 8.44 0.19 -22.37
N GLY A 371 8.76 0.64 -21.15
CA GLY A 371 7.90 0.54 -19.96
C GLY A 371 8.06 -0.77 -19.18
N GLY A 372 8.89 -1.69 -19.65
CA GLY A 372 9.24 -2.92 -18.92
C GLY A 372 10.16 -2.68 -17.73
N VAL A 373 10.42 -3.74 -16.98
CA VAL A 373 11.33 -3.75 -15.82
C VAL A 373 12.36 -4.86 -16.02
N ARG A 374 13.64 -4.55 -15.82
CA ARG A 374 14.71 -5.55 -15.71
C ARG A 374 15.03 -5.77 -14.25
N LEU A 375 14.99 -7.01 -13.80
CA LEU A 375 15.52 -7.45 -12.51
C LEU A 375 16.90 -8.10 -12.73
N TYR A 376 17.87 -7.70 -11.94
CA TYR A 376 19.17 -8.36 -11.89
C TYR A 376 19.12 -9.50 -10.87
N SER A 377 19.84 -10.58 -11.14
CA SER A 377 19.93 -11.74 -10.26
C SER A 377 20.67 -11.37 -8.96
N VAL A 378 19.97 -11.41 -7.85
CA VAL A 378 20.46 -11.04 -6.52
C VAL A 378 20.94 -12.28 -5.78
N GLU A 379 22.12 -12.19 -5.17
CA GLU A 379 22.65 -13.27 -4.34
C GLU A 379 21.81 -13.48 -3.08
N GLN A 380 21.31 -14.70 -2.91
CA GLN A 380 20.57 -15.08 -1.71
C GLN A 380 21.54 -15.58 -0.64
N LYS A 381 21.33 -15.12 0.59
CA LYS A 381 22.14 -15.55 1.72
C LYS A 381 21.79 -16.99 2.11
N TRP A 382 22.79 -17.76 2.43
CA TRP A 382 22.60 -19.12 2.95
C TRP A 382 22.39 -19.10 4.48
N PRO A 383 21.49 -19.92 5.06
CA PRO A 383 20.61 -20.86 4.37
C PRO A 383 19.37 -20.18 3.76
N TYR A 384 19.22 -20.26 2.44
CA TYR A 384 17.99 -19.90 1.76
C TYR A 384 16.97 -21.03 1.94
N THR A 385 15.80 -20.72 2.46
CA THR A 385 14.74 -21.70 2.71
C THR A 385 13.55 -21.54 1.77
N SER A 386 13.18 -20.30 1.48
CA SER A 386 12.05 -19.99 0.61
C SER A 386 12.06 -18.53 0.14
N LEU A 387 11.19 -18.20 -0.82
CA LEU A 387 11.00 -16.82 -1.29
C LEU A 387 10.45 -15.89 -0.20
N TRP A 388 9.90 -16.43 0.88
CA TRP A 388 9.41 -15.66 2.03
C TRP A 388 10.48 -14.73 2.61
N ASP A 389 11.72 -15.19 2.66
CA ASP A 389 12.84 -14.42 3.21
C ASP A 389 13.60 -13.61 2.14
N CYS A 390 13.11 -13.63 0.89
CA CYS A 390 13.77 -12.95 -0.24
C CYS A 390 13.50 -11.45 -0.23
N PRO A 391 14.51 -10.58 -0.04
CA PRO A 391 14.31 -9.13 0.05
C PRO A 391 14.04 -8.47 -1.32
N ASN A 392 14.40 -9.12 -2.42
CA ASN A 392 14.37 -8.58 -3.77
C ASN A 392 13.18 -9.07 -4.63
N VAL A 393 12.08 -9.48 -4.01
CA VAL A 393 10.83 -9.74 -4.74
C VAL A 393 10.15 -8.41 -5.03
N LEU A 394 10.10 -8.03 -6.31
CA LEU A 394 9.42 -6.80 -6.76
C LEU A 394 7.92 -7.06 -6.85
N GLN A 395 7.12 -6.36 -6.07
CA GLN A 395 5.72 -6.69 -5.82
C GLN A 395 4.76 -5.54 -6.10
N GLN A 396 3.52 -5.90 -6.44
CA GLN A 396 2.37 -4.99 -6.44
C GLN A 396 1.21 -5.57 -5.63
N LYS A 397 0.40 -4.69 -5.06
CA LYS A 397 -0.84 -5.00 -4.35
C LYS A 397 -1.88 -5.58 -5.32
N PHE A 398 -2.84 -6.34 -4.80
CA PHE A 398 -4.00 -6.76 -5.57
C PHE A 398 -4.85 -5.53 -5.93
N PRO A 399 -5.08 -5.27 -7.24
CA PRO A 399 -5.72 -4.03 -7.67
C PRO A 399 -7.27 -4.06 -7.57
N ALA A 400 -7.85 -5.24 -7.42
CA ALA A 400 -9.30 -5.48 -7.36
C ALA A 400 -9.56 -6.90 -6.81
N GLU A 401 -10.83 -7.24 -6.59
CA GLU A 401 -11.22 -8.61 -6.23
C GLU A 401 -11.07 -9.58 -7.40
N SER A 402 -11.35 -9.13 -8.61
CA SER A 402 -11.22 -9.93 -9.84
C SER A 402 -10.28 -9.22 -10.81
N PHE A 403 -9.17 -9.87 -11.14
CA PHE A 403 -8.19 -9.30 -12.09
C PHE A 403 -7.35 -10.39 -12.75
N THR A 404 -6.72 -10.03 -13.86
CA THR A 404 -5.72 -10.86 -14.54
C THR A 404 -4.43 -10.08 -14.71
N VAL A 405 -3.32 -10.70 -14.36
CA VAL A 405 -1.97 -10.23 -14.70
C VAL A 405 -1.41 -11.13 -15.79
N THR A 406 -0.94 -10.54 -16.88
CA THR A 406 -0.20 -11.24 -17.93
C THR A 406 1.17 -10.60 -18.07
N ALA A 407 2.22 -11.40 -18.09
CA ALA A 407 3.58 -10.91 -18.29
C ALA A 407 4.34 -11.76 -19.30
N ARG A 408 5.15 -11.10 -20.13
CA ARG A 408 6.20 -11.75 -20.91
C ARG A 408 7.48 -11.66 -20.11
N LEU A 409 8.13 -12.79 -19.89
CA LEU A 409 9.37 -12.95 -19.16
C LEU A 409 10.47 -13.36 -20.13
N SER A 410 11.57 -12.61 -20.17
CA SER A 410 12.77 -12.94 -20.90
C SER A 410 13.91 -13.15 -19.90
N PHE A 411 14.24 -14.40 -19.62
CA PHE A 411 15.29 -14.77 -18.67
C PHE A 411 16.62 -14.98 -19.37
N ARG A 412 17.64 -14.24 -18.94
CA ARG A 412 19.02 -14.29 -19.42
C ARG A 412 19.95 -14.67 -18.28
N PRO A 413 20.18 -15.97 -18.03
CA PRO A 413 21.09 -16.39 -16.98
C PRO A 413 22.55 -16.04 -17.36
N ASN A 414 23.37 -15.84 -16.35
CA ASN A 414 24.81 -15.73 -16.57
C ASN A 414 25.39 -17.15 -16.77
N PRO A 415 26.04 -17.45 -17.91
CA PRO A 415 26.58 -18.78 -18.18
C PRO A 415 27.57 -19.31 -17.14
N GLN A 416 28.15 -18.41 -16.34
CA GLN A 416 29.09 -18.77 -15.25
C GLN A 416 28.37 -19.04 -13.91
N LEU A 417 27.04 -18.84 -13.83
CA LEU A 417 26.24 -18.90 -12.59
C LEU A 417 25.10 -19.91 -12.72
N ARG A 418 25.42 -21.17 -12.95
CA ARG A 418 24.40 -22.23 -13.03
C ARG A 418 23.49 -22.24 -11.80
N GLY A 419 22.21 -22.44 -12.04
CA GLY A 419 21.19 -22.48 -10.99
C GLY A 419 20.58 -21.12 -10.64
N GLU A 420 20.82 -20.08 -11.44
CA GLU A 420 20.06 -18.84 -11.30
C GLU A 420 18.56 -19.11 -11.51
N THR A 421 17.73 -18.42 -10.75
CA THR A 421 16.28 -18.57 -10.82
C THR A 421 15.60 -17.22 -11.03
N ALA A 422 14.52 -17.24 -11.79
CA ALA A 422 13.68 -16.06 -11.99
C ALA A 422 12.22 -16.50 -12.07
N GLY A 423 11.28 -15.61 -11.76
CA GLY A 423 9.90 -16.04 -11.85
C GLY A 423 8.86 -15.01 -11.44
N PHE A 424 7.63 -15.51 -11.39
CA PHE A 424 6.40 -14.80 -11.09
C PHE A 424 5.70 -15.47 -9.91
N VAL A 425 5.26 -14.71 -8.91
CA VAL A 425 4.74 -15.24 -7.64
C VAL A 425 3.56 -14.43 -7.13
N VAL A 426 2.62 -15.09 -6.44
CA VAL A 426 1.70 -14.48 -5.48
C VAL A 426 2.21 -14.82 -4.09
N MET A 427 2.40 -13.80 -3.25
CA MET A 427 3.00 -13.92 -1.93
C MET A 427 2.14 -13.27 -0.85
N GLY A 428 1.96 -13.98 0.23
CA GLY A 428 1.44 -13.60 1.52
C GLY A 428 2.10 -14.47 2.58
N ASN A 429 1.39 -14.95 3.59
CA ASN A 429 1.91 -15.95 4.55
C ASN A 429 2.26 -17.31 3.90
N ASP A 430 1.61 -17.58 2.79
CA ASP A 430 1.86 -18.67 1.85
C ASP A 430 2.18 -18.06 0.49
N TYR A 431 2.81 -18.82 -0.41
CA TYR A 431 3.00 -18.37 -1.78
C TYR A 431 2.91 -19.50 -2.79
N ALA A 432 2.55 -19.14 -4.02
CA ALA A 432 2.66 -20.00 -5.19
C ALA A 432 3.05 -19.18 -6.42
N GLY A 433 3.60 -19.84 -7.44
CA GLY A 433 4.04 -19.15 -8.64
C GLY A 433 4.71 -20.03 -9.69
N LEU A 434 5.34 -19.36 -10.64
CA LEU A 434 6.09 -19.96 -11.74
C LEU A 434 7.56 -19.57 -11.63
N ARG A 435 8.46 -20.56 -11.63
CA ARG A 435 9.91 -20.35 -11.54
C ARG A 435 10.61 -20.93 -12.76
N ILE A 436 11.47 -20.14 -13.35
CA ILE A 436 12.46 -20.55 -14.35
C ILE A 436 13.76 -20.81 -13.61
N THR A 437 14.38 -21.97 -13.84
CA THR A 437 15.69 -22.34 -13.26
C THR A 437 16.67 -22.63 -14.38
N ASP A 438 17.84 -21.99 -14.37
CA ASP A 438 18.94 -22.30 -15.30
C ASP A 438 19.52 -23.67 -14.96
N THR A 439 19.41 -24.62 -15.88
CA THR A 439 19.94 -25.98 -15.75
C THR A 439 20.88 -26.34 -16.90
N ALA A 440 21.58 -27.46 -16.77
CA ALA A 440 22.45 -27.94 -17.84
C ALA A 440 21.68 -28.36 -19.12
N GLN A 441 20.37 -28.61 -19.00
CA GLN A 441 19.47 -29.04 -20.08
C GLN A 441 18.68 -27.89 -20.72
N GLY A 442 18.74 -26.68 -20.15
CA GLY A 442 17.96 -25.52 -20.58
C GLY A 442 17.33 -24.80 -19.41
N ALA A 443 16.44 -23.88 -19.69
CA ALA A 443 15.67 -23.17 -18.65
C ALA A 443 14.46 -24.01 -18.24
N GLU A 444 14.49 -24.65 -17.08
CA GLU A 444 13.37 -25.44 -16.56
C GLU A 444 12.30 -24.51 -15.97
N LEU A 445 11.07 -24.59 -16.49
CA LEU A 445 9.90 -23.94 -15.90
C LEU A 445 9.22 -24.90 -14.92
N SER A 446 8.99 -24.46 -13.70
CA SER A 446 8.33 -25.24 -12.64
C SER A 446 7.21 -24.41 -12.00
N PHE A 447 6.11 -25.07 -11.59
CA PHE A 447 5.18 -24.51 -10.62
C PHE A 447 5.76 -24.69 -9.22
N ILE A 448 5.80 -23.60 -8.45
CA ILE A 448 6.29 -23.60 -7.07
C ILE A 448 5.17 -23.26 -6.10
N GLU A 449 5.19 -23.88 -4.93
CA GLU A 449 4.25 -23.60 -3.84
C GLU A 449 4.93 -23.78 -2.48
N CYS A 450 4.58 -22.91 -1.54
CA CYS A 450 5.04 -23.00 -0.16
C CYS A 450 3.88 -22.67 0.80
N ILE A 451 3.20 -23.67 1.30
CA ILE A 451 2.15 -23.54 2.30
C ILE A 451 2.80 -23.55 3.68
N GLY A 452 2.58 -22.48 4.44
CA GLY A 452 3.26 -22.26 5.73
C GLY A 452 4.65 -21.62 5.57
N ALA A 453 4.89 -20.86 4.50
CA ALA A 453 6.16 -20.15 4.27
C ALA A 453 6.54 -19.28 5.47
N SER A 454 5.59 -18.52 6.03
CA SER A 454 5.78 -17.72 7.23
C SER A 454 6.12 -18.51 8.51
N LYS A 455 5.98 -19.83 8.46
CA LYS A 455 6.32 -20.75 9.55
C LYS A 455 7.57 -21.59 9.24
N GLY A 456 8.30 -21.24 8.16
CA GLY A 456 9.51 -21.92 7.75
C GLY A 456 9.28 -23.26 7.01
N ALA A 457 8.11 -23.45 6.40
CA ALA A 457 7.85 -24.62 5.56
C ALA A 457 8.77 -24.60 4.33
N ALA A 458 9.11 -25.78 3.83
CA ALA A 458 9.91 -25.93 2.62
C ALA A 458 9.04 -25.70 1.37
N GLU A 459 9.62 -25.05 0.37
CA GLU A 459 9.03 -24.89 -0.95
C GLU A 459 8.98 -26.23 -1.69
N THR A 460 7.88 -26.49 -2.38
CA THR A 460 7.75 -27.58 -3.35
C THR A 460 7.83 -27.05 -4.77
N ALA A 461 8.40 -27.85 -5.67
CA ALA A 461 8.49 -27.50 -7.08
C ALA A 461 8.06 -28.67 -7.95
N SER A 462 7.17 -28.41 -8.89
CA SER A 462 6.67 -29.38 -9.88
C SER A 462 7.10 -28.95 -11.28
N PRO A 463 8.04 -29.66 -11.94
CA PRO A 463 8.49 -29.34 -13.30
C PRO A 463 7.32 -29.35 -14.29
N LEU A 464 7.27 -28.37 -15.18
CA LEU A 464 6.25 -28.22 -16.22
C LEU A 464 6.82 -28.49 -17.62
N CYS A 465 7.90 -27.81 -17.99
CA CYS A 465 8.58 -27.98 -19.27
C CYS A 465 10.01 -27.41 -19.21
N VAL A 466 10.78 -27.68 -20.24
CA VAL A 466 12.08 -27.05 -20.49
C VAL A 466 11.91 -26.04 -21.63
N LEU A 467 12.19 -24.78 -21.36
CA LEU A 467 12.21 -23.71 -22.35
C LEU A 467 13.53 -23.76 -23.10
N PRO A 468 13.52 -23.69 -24.44
CA PRO A 468 14.76 -23.61 -25.21
C PRO A 468 15.47 -22.28 -24.95
N TYR A 469 16.80 -22.31 -24.98
CA TYR A 469 17.57 -21.08 -25.08
C TYR A 469 17.67 -20.64 -26.53
N GLU A 470 17.30 -19.40 -26.80
CA GLU A 470 17.65 -18.73 -28.03
C GLU A 470 19.03 -18.07 -27.85
N ASN A 471 19.90 -18.24 -28.85
CA ASN A 471 21.20 -17.61 -28.86
C ASN A 471 21.09 -16.25 -29.57
N HIS A 472 21.25 -15.18 -28.84
CA HIS A 472 21.36 -13.85 -29.42
C HIS A 472 22.85 -13.52 -29.61
N PRO A 473 23.36 -13.45 -30.88
CA PRO A 473 24.72 -13.01 -31.12
C PRO A 473 24.90 -11.60 -30.54
N GLN A 474 25.96 -11.45 -29.73
CA GLN A 474 26.34 -10.12 -29.24
C GLN A 474 26.61 -9.22 -30.46
N PRO A 475 26.04 -8.01 -30.54
CA PRO A 475 26.42 -7.08 -31.57
C PRO A 475 27.94 -6.84 -31.42
N HIS A 476 28.71 -7.20 -32.43
CA HIS A 476 30.11 -6.83 -32.56
C HIS A 476 30.20 -5.29 -32.68
N GLN A 477 30.13 -4.61 -31.55
CA GLN A 477 30.26 -3.16 -31.53
C GLN A 477 31.62 -2.77 -30.98
N PHE A 478 32.27 -2.02 -31.83
CA PHE A 478 33.55 -1.31 -31.78
C PHE A 478 34.76 -2.07 -32.32
N GLU A 479 34.95 -1.96 -33.61
CA GLU A 479 36.29 -1.86 -34.16
C GLU A 479 36.96 -0.59 -33.61
N SER A 480 37.40 -0.62 -32.34
CA SER A 480 38.42 0.30 -31.88
C SER A 480 39.77 -0.40 -32.15
N ARG A 481 40.52 0.18 -33.05
CA ARG A 481 41.88 -0.26 -33.41
C ARG A 481 42.70 -0.46 -32.13
N ASN A 482 43.06 -1.72 -31.84
CA ASN A 482 43.99 -2.17 -30.78
C ASN A 482 43.41 -2.74 -29.47
N VAL A 483 42.17 -3.19 -29.42
CA VAL A 483 41.72 -4.07 -28.31
C VAL A 483 41.54 -5.48 -28.89
N PRO A 484 42.10 -6.54 -28.30
CA PRO A 484 41.77 -7.91 -28.71
C PRO A 484 40.26 -8.11 -28.61
N LEU A 485 39.67 -8.67 -29.66
CA LEU A 485 38.30 -9.16 -29.64
C LEU A 485 38.19 -10.17 -28.49
N VAL A 486 37.59 -9.79 -27.39
CA VAL A 486 37.15 -10.74 -26.39
C VAL A 486 35.86 -11.32 -26.97
N ASP A 487 35.87 -12.58 -27.37
CA ASP A 487 34.70 -13.34 -27.71
C ASP A 487 33.83 -13.44 -26.44
N TYR A 488 32.86 -12.54 -26.31
CA TYR A 488 31.81 -12.72 -25.31
C TYR A 488 30.95 -13.90 -25.79
N PRO A 489 30.67 -14.88 -24.92
CA PRO A 489 29.80 -15.98 -25.29
C PRO A 489 28.41 -15.41 -25.67
N ASP A 490 27.80 -16.03 -26.70
CA ASP A 490 26.43 -15.69 -27.09
C ASP A 490 25.53 -15.67 -25.86
N ARG A 491 24.73 -14.62 -25.74
CA ARG A 491 23.75 -14.54 -24.64
C ARG A 491 22.64 -15.55 -24.89
N GLN A 492 22.47 -16.44 -23.94
CA GLN A 492 21.35 -17.36 -23.90
C GLN A 492 20.13 -16.67 -23.30
N GLU A 493 18.98 -16.77 -23.96
CA GLU A 493 17.72 -16.18 -23.51
C GLU A 493 16.60 -17.21 -23.59
N ALA A 494 15.81 -17.34 -22.53
CA ALA A 494 14.61 -18.15 -22.51
C ALA A 494 13.38 -17.26 -22.32
N GLU A 495 12.39 -17.41 -23.18
CA GLU A 495 11.15 -16.64 -23.10
C GLU A 495 9.96 -17.49 -22.68
N VAL A 496 9.08 -16.90 -21.88
CA VAL A 496 7.79 -17.49 -21.52
C VAL A 496 6.78 -16.39 -21.19
N TRP A 497 5.55 -16.62 -21.55
CA TRP A 497 4.43 -15.84 -21.08
C TRP A 497 3.84 -16.50 -19.84
N VAL A 498 3.54 -15.69 -18.82
CA VAL A 498 2.90 -16.13 -17.58
C VAL A 498 1.60 -15.37 -17.38
N LYS A 499 0.62 -16.03 -16.78
CA LYS A 499 -0.68 -15.45 -16.47
C LYS A 499 -1.12 -15.87 -15.07
N LEU A 500 -1.63 -14.88 -14.33
CA LEU A 500 -2.31 -15.05 -13.06
C LEU A 500 -3.75 -14.56 -13.22
N GLU A 501 -4.71 -15.37 -12.85
CA GLU A 501 -6.11 -15.00 -12.73
C GLU A 501 -6.50 -15.07 -11.26
N VAL A 502 -7.05 -13.98 -10.72
CA VAL A 502 -7.52 -13.89 -9.33
C VAL A 502 -9.01 -13.61 -9.35
N ALA A 503 -9.75 -14.36 -8.56
CA ALA A 503 -11.18 -14.16 -8.39
C ALA A 503 -11.60 -14.44 -6.93
N PRO A 504 -12.64 -13.75 -6.42
CA PRO A 504 -13.15 -14.00 -5.09
C PRO A 504 -13.98 -15.28 -5.08
N ARG A 505 -13.82 -16.08 -4.02
CA ARG A 505 -14.72 -17.17 -3.70
C ARG A 505 -15.42 -16.83 -2.38
N PRO A 506 -16.76 -16.66 -2.38
CA PRO A 506 -17.51 -16.35 -1.17
C PRO A 506 -17.30 -17.41 -0.08
N VAL A 507 -17.11 -16.95 1.16
CA VAL A 507 -17.02 -17.78 2.36
C VAL A 507 -18.10 -17.29 3.32
N GLU A 508 -19.02 -18.17 3.72
CA GLU A 508 -20.14 -17.78 4.59
C GLU A 508 -19.64 -17.17 5.92
N GLY A 509 -20.14 -15.97 6.23
CA GLY A 509 -19.80 -15.25 7.46
C GLY A 509 -18.36 -14.71 7.53
N ASN A 510 -17.59 -14.77 6.43
CA ASN A 510 -16.20 -14.33 6.36
C ASN A 510 -15.92 -13.49 5.09
N VAL A 511 -14.76 -12.85 5.07
CA VAL A 511 -14.24 -12.23 3.85
C VAL A 511 -14.00 -13.31 2.78
N PRO A 512 -14.18 -13.00 1.49
CA PRO A 512 -14.00 -13.98 0.43
C PRO A 512 -12.53 -14.42 0.33
N ASP A 513 -12.33 -15.71 -0.02
CA ASP A 513 -11.02 -16.20 -0.41
C ASP A 513 -10.59 -15.55 -1.74
N ALA A 514 -9.32 -15.21 -1.86
CA ALA A 514 -8.71 -14.83 -3.13
C ALA A 514 -8.14 -16.07 -3.83
N VAL A 515 -8.88 -16.59 -4.79
CA VAL A 515 -8.48 -17.79 -5.55
C VAL A 515 -7.60 -17.39 -6.71
N CYS A 516 -6.42 -17.99 -6.80
CA CYS A 516 -5.41 -17.73 -7.80
C CYS A 516 -5.21 -18.94 -8.71
N HIS A 517 -5.23 -18.71 -10.03
CA HIS A 517 -4.91 -19.70 -11.06
C HIS A 517 -3.73 -19.21 -11.88
N PHE A 518 -2.72 -20.07 -12.03
CA PHE A 518 -1.54 -19.77 -12.86
C PHE A 518 -1.62 -20.51 -14.19
N CYS A 519 -1.17 -19.82 -15.24
CA CYS A 519 -0.98 -20.42 -16.56
C CYS A 519 0.34 -19.94 -17.14
N TYR A 520 0.88 -20.73 -18.08
CA TYR A 520 2.02 -20.32 -18.91
C TYR A 520 1.74 -20.55 -20.40
N SER A 521 2.49 -19.87 -21.25
CA SER A 521 2.43 -20.03 -22.70
C SER A 521 3.82 -19.77 -23.31
N GLN A 522 4.18 -20.51 -24.37
CA GLN A 522 5.42 -20.28 -25.11
C GLN A 522 5.23 -19.27 -26.26
N ASP A 523 3.99 -19.00 -26.68
CA ASP A 523 3.66 -18.15 -27.82
C ASP A 523 2.75 -16.94 -27.47
N GLY A 524 2.34 -16.85 -26.20
CA GLY A 524 1.41 -15.81 -25.72
C GLY A 524 -0.04 -16.00 -26.16
N THR A 525 -0.38 -17.09 -26.86
CA THR A 525 -1.71 -17.36 -27.42
C THR A 525 -2.37 -18.60 -26.86
N VAL A 526 -1.62 -19.70 -26.76
CA VAL A 526 -2.10 -20.97 -26.21
C VAL A 526 -1.64 -21.09 -24.76
N TRP A 527 -2.58 -21.12 -23.83
CA TRP A 527 -2.33 -21.13 -22.40
C TRP A 527 -2.46 -22.52 -21.80
N THR A 528 -1.46 -22.94 -21.05
CA THR A 528 -1.43 -24.21 -20.31
C THR A 528 -1.56 -23.90 -18.82
N PRO A 529 -2.52 -24.50 -18.10
CA PRO A 529 -2.61 -24.39 -16.65
C PRO A 529 -1.33 -24.89 -15.96
N ALA A 530 -0.93 -24.23 -14.88
CA ALA A 530 0.23 -24.58 -14.08
C ALA A 530 -0.17 -24.74 -12.61
N GLY A 531 0.03 -25.93 -12.06
CA GLY A 531 -0.40 -26.27 -10.71
C GLY A 531 -1.92 -26.40 -10.57
N GLY A 532 -2.38 -26.35 -9.34
CA GLY A 532 -3.80 -26.32 -8.98
C GLY A 532 -4.29 -24.92 -8.62
N GLU A 533 -5.43 -24.89 -7.95
CA GLU A 533 -5.97 -23.70 -7.31
C GLU A 533 -5.09 -23.34 -6.11
N PHE A 534 -4.66 -22.07 -6.03
CA PHE A 534 -3.97 -21.54 -4.86
C PHE A 534 -4.85 -20.50 -4.18
N ILE A 535 -5.05 -20.61 -2.87
CA ILE A 535 -5.78 -19.63 -2.07
C ILE A 535 -4.75 -18.69 -1.43
N ALA A 536 -4.70 -17.45 -1.92
CA ALA A 536 -3.81 -16.46 -1.34
C ALA A 536 -4.18 -16.15 0.13
N ARG A 537 -3.17 -15.96 0.95
CA ARG A 537 -3.30 -15.59 2.36
C ARG A 537 -2.72 -14.21 2.59
N PRO A 538 -3.29 -13.39 3.49
CA PRO A 538 -2.64 -12.14 3.86
C PRO A 538 -1.29 -12.43 4.51
N GLU A 539 -0.40 -11.45 4.44
CA GLU A 539 0.78 -11.37 5.29
C GLU A 539 0.41 -10.72 6.64
N LEU A 540 1.38 -10.53 7.55
CA LEU A 540 1.15 -9.85 8.82
C LEU A 540 0.80 -8.37 8.57
N TRP A 541 -0.45 -8.01 8.79
CA TRP A 541 -1.05 -6.67 8.64
C TRP A 541 -1.22 -6.15 7.20
N ILE A 542 -0.83 -6.88 6.18
CA ILE A 542 -0.94 -6.49 4.76
C ILE A 542 -1.56 -7.60 3.93
N GLY A 543 -2.17 -7.22 2.80
CA GLY A 543 -2.71 -8.15 1.83
C GLY A 543 -1.64 -8.93 1.08
N ALA A 544 -2.06 -9.96 0.37
CA ALA A 544 -1.21 -10.64 -0.59
C ALA A 544 -0.81 -9.71 -1.74
N LYS A 545 0.34 -10.01 -2.35
CA LYS A 545 0.89 -9.26 -3.48
C LYS A 545 1.27 -10.22 -4.59
N TRP A 546 1.19 -9.77 -5.82
CA TRP A 546 1.82 -10.45 -6.95
C TRP A 546 3.14 -9.77 -7.31
N GLY A 547 4.09 -10.52 -7.85
CA GLY A 547 5.39 -9.93 -8.13
C GLY A 547 6.36 -10.85 -8.85
N PHE A 548 7.59 -10.35 -9.02
CA PHE A 548 8.67 -11.01 -9.75
C PHE A 548 9.94 -11.06 -8.95
N PHE A 549 10.76 -12.06 -9.21
CA PHE A 549 12.07 -12.22 -8.58
C PHE A 549 13.11 -12.69 -9.58
N CYS A 550 14.39 -12.41 -9.27
CA CYS A 550 15.53 -12.94 -9.98
C CYS A 550 16.67 -13.16 -8.98
N ASN A 551 17.10 -14.41 -8.81
CA ASN A 551 17.96 -14.84 -7.72
C ASN A 551 19.14 -15.68 -8.20
N ARG A 552 20.28 -15.59 -7.48
CA ARG A 552 21.41 -16.49 -7.60
C ARG A 552 21.83 -17.01 -6.23
N PHE A 553 22.47 -18.17 -6.23
CA PHE A 553 22.93 -18.85 -5.01
C PHE A 553 24.46 -18.97 -4.97
N THR A 554 25.15 -18.41 -5.95
CA THR A 554 26.61 -18.44 -6.07
C THR A 554 27.15 -17.02 -6.15
N PRO A 555 28.08 -16.61 -5.27
CA PRO A 555 28.72 -15.30 -5.35
C PRO A 555 29.60 -15.19 -6.59
N LYS A 556 29.42 -14.15 -7.38
CA LYS A 556 30.25 -13.81 -8.57
C LYS A 556 30.24 -12.29 -8.80
N ASN A 557 31.11 -11.84 -9.68
CA ASN A 557 31.26 -10.42 -10.02
C ASN A 557 30.25 -9.93 -11.07
N ASP A 558 29.38 -10.83 -11.55
CA ASP A 558 28.34 -10.50 -12.55
C ASP A 558 27.07 -11.31 -12.28
N SER A 559 25.97 -10.99 -12.94
CA SER A 559 24.65 -11.62 -12.75
C SER A 559 23.90 -11.79 -14.06
N GLY A 560 23.02 -12.77 -14.10
CA GLY A 560 21.92 -12.83 -15.07
C GLY A 560 20.87 -11.77 -14.79
N CYS A 561 19.82 -11.75 -15.63
CA CYS A 561 18.69 -10.83 -15.47
C CYS A 561 17.39 -11.43 -16.00
N LEU A 562 16.28 -10.82 -15.57
CA LEU A 562 14.93 -11.08 -16.04
C LEU A 562 14.32 -9.78 -16.57
N ASP A 563 13.96 -9.72 -17.85
CA ASP A 563 13.17 -8.64 -18.43
C ASP A 563 11.69 -8.98 -18.36
N ILE A 564 10.88 -8.02 -17.95
CA ILE A 564 9.47 -8.20 -17.64
C ILE A 564 8.65 -7.14 -18.35
N ASN A 565 7.67 -7.57 -19.16
CA ASN A 565 6.61 -6.71 -19.69
C ASN A 565 5.27 -7.18 -19.17
N THR A 566 4.58 -6.33 -18.42
CA THR A 566 3.31 -6.68 -17.75
C THR A 566 2.11 -5.99 -18.38
N ASN A 567 0.95 -6.67 -18.30
CA ASN A 567 -0.35 -6.08 -18.56
C ASN A 567 -1.32 -6.54 -17.45
N VAL A 568 -2.05 -5.60 -16.85
CA VAL A 568 -3.04 -5.87 -15.80
C VAL A 568 -4.42 -5.51 -16.32
N CYS A 569 -5.34 -6.48 -16.31
CA CYS A 569 -6.74 -6.27 -16.64
C CYS A 569 -7.58 -6.44 -15.37
N ILE A 570 -8.33 -5.41 -15.01
CA ILE A 570 -9.28 -5.45 -13.90
C ILE A 570 -10.66 -5.76 -14.48
N PHE A 571 -11.33 -6.76 -13.91
CA PHE A 571 -12.71 -7.07 -14.26
C PHE A 571 -13.62 -6.36 -13.25
N ALA A 572 -14.36 -5.34 -13.73
CA ALA A 572 -15.44 -4.78 -12.93
C ALA A 572 -16.51 -5.87 -12.75
N GLU A 573 -16.92 -6.16 -11.53
CA GLU A 573 -18.09 -6.97 -11.30
C GLU A 573 -19.29 -6.32 -12.02
N ARG A 574 -20.00 -7.11 -12.84
CA ARG A 574 -21.32 -6.70 -13.31
C ARG A 574 -22.24 -6.73 -12.09
N GLN A 575 -22.51 -5.54 -11.53
CA GLN A 575 -23.61 -5.36 -10.57
C GLN A 575 -24.95 -5.69 -11.21
#